data_1dd1b7c9a956eab3d5c7cf14f461462f
#
_entry.id   1dd1b7c9a956eab3d5c7cf14f461462f
#
_cell.length_a   1.000
_cell.length_b   1.000
_cell.length_c   1.000
_cell.angle_alpha   90.00
_cell.angle_beta   90.00
_cell.angle_gamma   90.00
#
_symmetry.space_group_name_H-M   'P 1'
#
loop_
_entity.id
_entity.type
_entity.pdbx_description
1 polymer ?
#
loop_
_entity_poly.entity_id
_entity_poly.type
_entity_poly.pdbx_seq_one_letter_code
_entity_poly.pdbx_strand_id
1 'polypeptide(L)'
;SFKLMGSSPEAQIKINAGKAIINPIAGTFRRTGDMAEDIKLGKKLSEDKKETAEHVMLVDLARNDLSKHADNVKVEVFKEVQYFSHVIHLVSTVQGQIKGNPIEIVGDTFPAGTLSGAPKYKAMQLIDTYENQSRGFYGGAVGIIGLDGSVNLAIAIRSFVSKKNVLYYQAGAGIVIHSDEEKELQEVNNKLAALKKALLLAE
;
A
#
# COMPACT_ATOMS: atom_id res chain seq x y z
N SER A 1 -3.41 27.24 5.26
CA SER A 1 -2.29 26.46 4.67
C SER A 1 -2.04 25.21 5.48
N PHE A 2 -1.51 24.17 4.86
CA PHE A 2 -1.06 22.92 5.49
C PHE A 2 0.27 22.51 4.86
N LYS A 3 0.99 21.61 5.52
CA LYS A 3 2.18 20.95 4.97
C LYS A 3 1.99 19.43 5.09
N LEU A 4 2.36 18.71 4.05
CA LEU A 4 2.44 17.25 4.06
C LEU A 4 3.93 16.86 4.07
N MET A 5 4.32 16.00 5.00
CA MET A 5 5.71 15.58 5.19
C MET A 5 5.73 14.08 5.44
N GLY A 6 6.53 13.35 4.68
CA GLY A 6 6.60 11.90 4.86
C GLY A 6 7.50 11.20 3.84
N SER A 7 7.58 9.89 4.00
CA SER A 7 8.30 9.00 3.09
C SER A 7 7.48 7.72 2.92
N SER A 8 6.66 7.71 1.88
CA SER A 8 5.84 6.54 1.59
C SER A 8 6.68 5.39 1.05
N PRO A 9 6.54 4.17 1.59
CA PRO A 9 7.23 2.99 1.10
C PRO A 9 6.49 2.28 -0.05
N GLU A 10 5.29 2.74 -0.43
CA GLU A 10 4.40 1.99 -1.31
C GLU A 10 3.93 2.84 -2.49
N ALA A 11 4.18 2.36 -3.70
CA ALA A 11 3.65 2.97 -4.91
C ALA A 11 2.15 2.64 -5.04
N GLN A 12 1.33 3.62 -5.40
CA GLN A 12 -0.06 3.37 -5.76
C GLN A 12 -0.16 2.85 -7.19
N ILE A 13 0.37 3.61 -8.15
CA ILE A 13 0.42 3.26 -9.57
C ILE A 13 1.57 3.99 -10.25
N LYS A 14 2.19 3.31 -11.20
CA LYS A 14 3.14 3.92 -12.14
C LYS A 14 2.65 3.71 -13.56
N ILE A 15 2.70 4.78 -14.36
CA ILE A 15 2.40 4.71 -15.80
C ILE A 15 3.59 5.32 -16.53
N ASN A 16 4.15 4.56 -17.47
CA ASN A 16 5.23 5.02 -18.32
C ASN A 16 5.10 4.40 -19.69
N ALA A 17 5.27 5.18 -20.76
CA ALA A 17 5.15 4.75 -22.15
C ALA A 17 3.88 3.91 -22.42
N GLY A 18 2.74 4.33 -21.88
CA GLY A 18 1.46 3.65 -22.05
C GLY A 18 1.28 2.37 -21.25
N LYS A 19 2.21 2.02 -20.36
CA LYS A 19 2.16 0.82 -19.53
C LYS A 19 1.86 1.21 -18.09
N ALA A 20 0.76 0.70 -17.54
CA ALA A 20 0.41 0.86 -16.13
C ALA A 20 0.94 -0.32 -15.30
N ILE A 21 1.46 -0.03 -14.11
CA ILE A 21 2.05 -0.99 -13.18
C ILE A 21 1.52 -0.71 -11.78
N ILE A 22 1.02 -1.76 -11.11
CA ILE A 22 0.72 -1.78 -9.69
C ILE A 22 1.56 -2.88 -9.05
N ASN A 23 2.15 -2.59 -7.89
CA ASN A 23 2.95 -3.54 -7.13
C ASN A 23 2.26 -3.85 -5.80
N PRO A 24 1.35 -4.83 -5.74
CA PRO A 24 0.78 -5.28 -4.48
C PRO A 24 1.87 -5.80 -3.54
N ILE A 25 1.84 -5.30 -2.31
CA ILE A 25 2.76 -5.71 -1.23
C ILE A 25 1.92 -6.22 -0.08
N ALA A 26 2.18 -7.43 0.39
CA ALA A 26 1.58 -7.99 1.58
C ALA A 26 2.59 -8.81 2.37
N GLY A 27 2.26 -9.06 3.61
CA GLY A 27 3.15 -9.75 4.54
C GLY A 27 4.36 -8.90 4.93
N THR A 28 4.64 -8.83 6.21
CA THR A 28 5.77 -8.04 6.71
C THR A 28 6.48 -8.81 7.81
N PHE A 29 7.69 -9.28 7.52
CA PHE A 29 8.58 -9.81 8.55
C PHE A 29 9.74 -8.84 8.76
N ARG A 30 10.12 -8.65 10.02
CA ARG A 30 11.27 -7.81 10.35
C ARG A 30 12.56 -8.57 10.06
N ARG A 31 13.53 -7.88 9.45
CA ARG A 31 14.88 -8.42 9.27
C ARG A 31 15.62 -8.50 10.60
N THR A 32 16.42 -9.54 10.73
CA THR A 32 17.31 -9.72 11.88
C THR A 32 18.66 -9.03 11.67
N GLY A 33 19.05 -8.82 10.42
CA GLY A 33 20.38 -8.35 10.01
C GLY A 33 21.34 -9.51 9.71
N ASP A 34 21.00 -10.75 10.08
CA ASP A 34 21.71 -11.96 9.64
C ASP A 34 21.05 -12.48 8.35
N MET A 35 21.85 -12.62 7.28
CA MET A 35 21.34 -13.03 5.97
C MET A 35 20.80 -14.46 5.99
N ALA A 36 21.40 -15.38 6.73
CA ALA A 36 20.96 -16.77 6.78
C ALA A 36 19.62 -16.91 7.51
N GLU A 37 19.41 -16.13 8.58
CA GLU A 37 18.15 -16.06 9.29
C GLU A 37 17.08 -15.35 8.45
N ASP A 38 17.43 -14.26 7.79
CA ASP A 38 16.50 -13.52 6.91
C ASP A 38 15.99 -14.39 5.75
N ILE A 39 16.84 -15.25 5.17
CA ILE A 39 16.42 -16.23 4.15
C ILE A 39 15.41 -17.23 4.72
N LYS A 40 15.62 -17.73 5.93
CA LYS A 40 14.65 -18.62 6.59
C LYS A 40 13.32 -17.91 6.85
N LEU A 41 13.36 -16.65 7.29
CA LEU A 41 12.17 -15.83 7.48
C LEU A 41 11.43 -15.57 6.17
N GLY A 42 12.16 -15.27 5.09
CA GLY A 42 11.57 -15.11 3.76
C GLY A 42 10.86 -16.37 3.28
N LYS A 43 11.47 -17.54 3.47
CA LYS A 43 10.82 -18.82 3.18
C LYS A 43 9.57 -19.02 4.02
N LYS A 44 9.64 -18.79 5.33
CA LYS A 44 8.48 -18.88 6.24
C LYS A 44 7.36 -17.95 5.79
N LEU A 45 7.67 -16.71 5.40
CA LEU A 45 6.71 -15.74 4.88
C LEU A 45 6.01 -16.25 3.61
N SER A 46 6.78 -16.81 2.66
CA SER A 46 6.23 -17.33 1.41
C SER A 46 5.33 -18.57 1.59
N GLU A 47 5.51 -19.31 2.67
CA GLU A 47 4.74 -20.50 3.03
C GLU A 47 3.55 -20.18 3.97
N ASP A 48 3.48 -18.96 4.52
CA ASP A 48 2.39 -18.55 5.41
C ASP A 48 1.07 -18.46 4.64
N LYS A 49 0.08 -19.21 5.12
CA LYS A 49 -1.22 -19.31 4.44
C LYS A 49 -2.05 -18.04 4.54
N LYS A 50 -1.98 -17.33 5.68
CA LYS A 50 -2.71 -16.07 5.89
C LYS A 50 -2.14 -14.98 4.99
N GLU A 51 -0.82 -14.77 5.07
CA GLU A 51 -0.13 -13.75 4.28
C GLU A 51 -0.26 -14.02 2.76
N THR A 52 -0.21 -15.31 2.37
CA THR A 52 -0.43 -15.71 0.97
C THR A 52 -1.86 -15.40 0.53
N ALA A 53 -2.87 -15.70 1.32
CA ALA A 53 -4.28 -15.45 0.96
C ALA A 53 -4.55 -13.94 0.81
N GLU A 54 -4.04 -13.13 1.74
CA GLU A 54 -4.13 -11.67 1.66
C GLU A 54 -3.42 -11.14 0.41
N HIS A 55 -2.21 -11.62 0.14
CA HIS A 55 -1.46 -11.21 -1.03
C HIS A 55 -2.17 -11.54 -2.35
N VAL A 56 -2.71 -12.75 -2.49
CA VAL A 56 -3.50 -13.17 -3.66
C VAL A 56 -4.70 -12.26 -3.86
N MET A 57 -5.42 -11.94 -2.78
CA MET A 57 -6.56 -11.01 -2.83
C MET A 57 -6.15 -9.62 -3.35
N LEU A 58 -5.02 -9.08 -2.92
CA LEU A 58 -4.53 -7.78 -3.39
C LEU A 58 -4.07 -7.83 -4.86
N VAL A 59 -3.47 -8.94 -5.29
CA VAL A 59 -3.10 -9.15 -6.71
C VAL A 59 -4.35 -9.21 -7.59
N ASP A 60 -5.38 -9.92 -7.18
CA ASP A 60 -6.64 -9.99 -7.92
C ASP A 60 -7.34 -8.64 -7.98
N LEU A 61 -7.33 -7.88 -6.88
CA LEU A 61 -7.87 -6.53 -6.86
C LEU A 61 -7.13 -5.61 -7.83
N ALA A 62 -5.79 -5.64 -7.84
CA ALA A 62 -4.98 -4.86 -8.77
C ALA A 62 -5.24 -5.25 -10.25
N ARG A 63 -5.39 -6.55 -10.54
CA ARG A 63 -5.77 -7.04 -11.87
C ARG A 63 -7.14 -6.50 -12.29
N ASN A 64 -8.13 -6.60 -11.40
CA ASN A 64 -9.48 -6.12 -11.66
C ASN A 64 -9.52 -4.61 -11.90
N ASP A 65 -8.82 -3.83 -11.07
CA ASP A 65 -8.74 -2.39 -11.20
C ASP A 65 -8.11 -1.96 -12.53
N LEU A 66 -6.98 -2.56 -12.92
CA LEU A 66 -6.34 -2.28 -14.20
C LEU A 66 -7.19 -2.71 -15.42
N SER A 67 -7.92 -3.83 -15.31
CA SER A 67 -8.66 -4.41 -16.43
C SER A 67 -9.79 -3.50 -16.95
N LYS A 68 -10.20 -2.50 -16.18
CA LYS A 68 -11.23 -1.53 -16.62
C LYS A 68 -10.73 -0.63 -17.76
N HIS A 69 -9.44 -0.25 -17.74
CA HIS A 69 -8.85 0.71 -18.66
C HIS A 69 -7.52 0.26 -19.28
N ALA A 70 -7.17 -1.01 -19.15
CA ALA A 70 -5.97 -1.57 -19.75
C ALA A 70 -6.24 -2.90 -20.44
N ASP A 71 -5.51 -3.13 -21.54
CA ASP A 71 -5.44 -4.42 -22.24
C ASP A 71 -4.26 -5.25 -21.73
N ASN A 72 -4.31 -6.56 -22.03
CA ASN A 72 -3.22 -7.50 -21.74
C ASN A 72 -2.77 -7.45 -20.28
N VAL A 73 -3.73 -7.27 -19.36
CA VAL A 73 -3.45 -7.24 -17.93
C VAL A 73 -2.93 -8.60 -17.50
N LYS A 74 -1.73 -8.62 -16.92
CA LYS A 74 -1.06 -9.84 -16.47
C LYS A 74 -0.29 -9.61 -15.18
N VAL A 75 -0.10 -10.70 -14.46
CA VAL A 75 0.83 -10.76 -13.32
C VAL A 75 2.20 -11.12 -13.90
N GLU A 76 3.11 -10.15 -13.94
CA GLU A 76 4.47 -10.33 -14.47
C GLU A 76 5.37 -11.02 -13.46
N VAL A 77 5.25 -10.63 -12.19
CA VAL A 77 5.93 -11.24 -11.05
C VAL A 77 4.89 -11.61 -10.02
N PHE A 78 4.96 -12.83 -9.50
CA PHE A 78 4.01 -13.32 -8.51
C PHE A 78 4.71 -13.81 -7.25
N LYS A 79 4.36 -13.23 -6.09
CA LYS A 79 4.83 -13.64 -4.76
C LYS A 79 6.36 -13.70 -4.62
N GLU A 80 7.07 -12.74 -5.17
CA GLU A 80 8.50 -12.65 -4.96
C GLU A 80 8.81 -12.19 -3.52
N VAL A 81 9.70 -12.89 -2.85
CA VAL A 81 10.22 -12.47 -1.54
C VAL A 81 11.28 -11.39 -1.75
N GLN A 82 11.00 -10.17 -1.31
CA GLN A 82 11.94 -9.06 -1.42
C GLN A 82 12.46 -8.63 -0.06
N TYR A 83 13.78 -8.40 0.02
CA TYR A 83 14.49 -8.02 1.23
C TYR A 83 14.83 -6.54 1.16
N PHE A 84 14.12 -5.73 1.95
CA PHE A 84 14.38 -4.30 2.10
C PHE A 84 15.36 -4.07 3.26
N SER A 85 15.70 -2.82 3.56
CA SER A 85 16.67 -2.49 4.62
C SER A 85 16.30 -3.05 6.00
N HIS A 86 15.01 -3.07 6.34
CA HIS A 86 14.53 -3.45 7.68
C HIS A 86 13.43 -4.50 7.69
N VAL A 87 12.86 -4.82 6.54
CA VAL A 87 11.70 -5.71 6.40
C VAL A 87 11.84 -6.64 5.20
N ILE A 88 11.11 -7.75 5.25
CA ILE A 88 10.93 -8.72 4.19
C ILE A 88 9.46 -8.68 3.79
N HIS A 89 9.18 -8.57 2.49
CA HIS A 89 7.83 -8.54 1.96
C HIS A 89 7.62 -9.56 0.86
N LEU A 90 6.35 -9.95 0.66
CA LEU A 90 5.88 -10.56 -0.60
C LEU A 90 5.47 -9.44 -1.54
N VAL A 91 6.04 -9.42 -2.72
CA VAL A 91 5.77 -8.42 -3.76
C VAL A 91 5.33 -9.10 -5.03
N SER A 92 4.29 -8.58 -5.65
CA SER A 92 3.90 -8.95 -7.01
C SER A 92 3.92 -7.72 -7.92
N THR A 93 3.96 -7.97 -9.22
CA THR A 93 3.87 -6.92 -10.25
C THR A 93 2.72 -7.25 -11.18
N VAL A 94 1.70 -6.42 -11.17
CA VAL A 94 0.58 -6.46 -12.11
C VAL A 94 0.73 -5.32 -13.09
N GLN A 95 0.64 -5.63 -14.38
CA GLN A 95 0.81 -4.63 -15.44
C GLN A 95 -0.21 -4.80 -16.55
N GLY A 96 -0.49 -3.70 -17.25
CA GLY A 96 -1.35 -3.70 -18.44
C GLY A 96 -1.03 -2.54 -19.35
N GLN A 97 -1.41 -2.65 -20.63
CA GLN A 97 -1.28 -1.59 -21.61
C GLN A 97 -2.51 -0.69 -21.51
N ILE A 98 -2.33 0.60 -21.20
CA ILE A 98 -3.44 1.52 -20.98
C ILE A 98 -4.23 1.77 -22.26
N LYS A 99 -5.54 1.96 -22.08
CA LYS A 99 -6.47 2.47 -23.10
C LYS A 99 -6.91 3.87 -22.67
N GLY A 100 -6.77 4.83 -23.55
CA GLY A 100 -7.31 6.18 -23.31
C GLY A 100 -6.51 7.00 -22.28
N ASN A 101 -7.23 7.70 -21.41
CA ASN A 101 -6.64 8.70 -20.52
C ASN A 101 -6.04 8.07 -19.26
N PRO A 102 -4.74 8.30 -18.96
CA PRO A 102 -4.10 7.82 -17.72
C PRO A 102 -4.81 8.24 -16.44
N ILE A 103 -5.49 9.38 -16.42
CA ILE A 103 -6.20 9.88 -15.24
C ILE A 103 -7.41 9.00 -14.88
N GLU A 104 -8.08 8.41 -15.86
CA GLU A 104 -9.21 7.49 -15.62
C GLU A 104 -8.72 6.24 -14.88
N ILE A 105 -7.59 5.68 -15.30
CA ILE A 105 -6.95 4.55 -14.60
C ILE A 105 -6.58 4.94 -13.16
N VAL A 106 -6.01 6.13 -12.95
CA VAL A 106 -5.71 6.61 -11.59
C VAL A 106 -7.00 6.66 -10.76
N GLY A 107 -8.09 7.18 -11.30
CA GLY A 107 -9.39 7.24 -10.62
C GLY A 107 -9.92 5.86 -10.21
N ASP A 108 -9.87 4.87 -11.09
CA ASP A 108 -10.40 3.53 -10.81
C ASP A 108 -9.51 2.67 -9.92
N THR A 109 -8.21 2.91 -9.94
CA THR A 109 -7.28 2.25 -9.01
C THR A 109 -7.26 2.89 -7.63
N PHE A 110 -7.84 4.09 -7.48
CA PHE A 110 -7.94 4.81 -6.21
C PHE A 110 -9.27 4.48 -5.48
N PRO A 111 -9.27 4.41 -4.14
CA PRO A 111 -8.08 4.31 -3.29
C PRO A 111 -7.36 2.96 -3.47
N ALA A 112 -6.08 2.92 -3.08
CA ALA A 112 -5.28 1.70 -3.15
C ALA A 112 -5.95 0.55 -2.38
N GLY A 113 -5.87 -0.67 -2.93
CA GLY A 113 -6.48 -1.86 -2.32
C GLY A 113 -5.97 -2.15 -0.91
N THR A 114 -4.69 -1.92 -0.66
CA THR A 114 -4.05 -2.06 0.66
C THR A 114 -4.56 -1.08 1.71
N LEU A 115 -5.20 0.01 1.30
CA LEU A 115 -5.81 1.02 2.17
C LEU A 115 -7.33 0.96 2.21
N SER A 116 -7.95 0.14 1.38
CA SER A 116 -9.41 -0.03 1.33
C SER A 116 -9.80 -1.48 1.66
N GLY A 117 -9.71 -2.37 0.71
CA GLY A 117 -10.04 -3.79 0.85
C GLY A 117 -10.73 -4.35 -0.39
N ALA A 118 -11.08 -5.63 -0.33
CA ALA A 118 -11.80 -6.32 -1.39
C ALA A 118 -13.08 -6.98 -0.84
N PRO A 119 -14.24 -6.78 -1.51
CA PRO A 119 -14.53 -5.91 -2.65
C PRO A 119 -14.40 -4.42 -2.30
N LYS A 120 -13.70 -3.64 -3.11
CA LYS A 120 -13.33 -2.23 -2.83
C LYS A 120 -14.53 -1.36 -2.38
N TYR A 121 -15.62 -1.38 -3.14
CA TYR A 121 -16.81 -0.58 -2.84
C TYR A 121 -17.39 -0.91 -1.46
N LYS A 122 -17.51 -2.20 -1.13
CA LYS A 122 -18.03 -2.61 0.19
C LYS A 122 -17.09 -2.24 1.33
N ALA A 123 -15.80 -2.40 1.12
CA ALA A 123 -14.79 -1.99 2.09
C ALA A 123 -14.86 -0.49 2.38
N MET A 124 -14.99 0.35 1.35
CA MET A 124 -15.15 1.80 1.50
C MET A 124 -16.42 2.17 2.29
N GLN A 125 -17.54 1.47 2.06
CA GLN A 125 -18.76 1.68 2.85
C GLN A 125 -18.56 1.34 4.33
N LEU A 126 -17.84 0.24 4.63
CA LEU A 126 -17.55 -0.15 6.00
C LEU A 126 -16.60 0.86 6.68
N ILE A 127 -15.58 1.32 5.97
CA ILE A 127 -14.68 2.38 6.45
C ILE A 127 -15.46 3.63 6.81
N ASP A 128 -16.36 4.10 5.94
CA ASP A 128 -17.19 5.28 6.18
C ASP A 128 -18.14 5.09 7.38
N THR A 129 -18.59 3.86 7.60
CA THR A 129 -19.50 3.53 8.70
C THR A 129 -18.79 3.45 10.05
N TYR A 130 -17.60 2.87 10.09
CA TYR A 130 -16.93 2.52 11.36
C TYR A 130 -15.81 3.47 11.77
N GLU A 131 -15.21 4.21 10.85
CA GLU A 131 -14.20 5.20 11.22
C GLU A 131 -14.85 6.48 11.73
N ASN A 132 -14.47 6.91 12.93
CA ASN A 132 -15.03 8.09 13.59
C ASN A 132 -14.50 9.41 13.04
N GLN A 133 -13.49 9.37 12.16
CA GLN A 133 -12.81 10.55 11.61
C GLN A 133 -12.52 10.37 10.13
N SER A 134 -12.62 11.46 9.38
CA SER A 134 -12.17 11.46 7.98
C SER A 134 -10.68 11.20 7.89
N ARG A 135 -10.30 10.34 6.96
CA ARG A 135 -8.90 10.01 6.67
C ARG A 135 -8.09 11.18 6.12
N GLY A 136 -8.76 12.17 5.51
CA GLY A 136 -8.11 13.33 4.92
C GLY A 136 -7.05 12.91 3.89
N PHE A 137 -5.77 13.13 4.18
CA PHE A 137 -4.65 12.73 3.32
C PHE A 137 -4.24 11.27 3.46
N TYR A 138 -4.59 10.63 4.58
CA TYR A 138 -4.22 9.25 4.83
C TYR A 138 -4.89 8.31 3.83
N GLY A 139 -4.09 7.45 3.21
CA GLY A 139 -4.57 6.56 2.14
C GLY A 139 -4.85 7.24 0.82
N GLY A 140 -4.56 8.55 0.71
CA GLY A 140 -4.59 9.29 -0.55
C GLY A 140 -3.41 8.94 -1.46
N ALA A 141 -3.22 9.74 -2.50
CA ALA A 141 -2.10 9.61 -3.43
C ALA A 141 -1.29 10.90 -3.49
N VAL A 142 0.01 10.75 -3.61
CA VAL A 142 0.96 11.86 -3.77
C VAL A 142 2.00 11.50 -4.82
N GLY A 143 2.32 12.44 -5.70
CA GLY A 143 3.33 12.22 -6.74
C GLY A 143 3.22 13.17 -7.90
N ILE A 144 3.58 12.69 -9.09
CA ILE A 144 3.68 13.49 -10.30
C ILE A 144 2.83 12.84 -11.39
N ILE A 145 2.10 13.69 -12.10
CA ILE A 145 1.41 13.38 -13.35
C ILE A 145 2.02 14.28 -14.42
N GLY A 146 2.69 13.69 -15.38
CA GLY A 146 3.34 14.37 -16.47
C GLY A 146 2.37 14.74 -17.60
N LEU A 147 2.67 15.82 -18.32
CA LEU A 147 1.88 16.22 -19.51
C LEU A 147 2.04 15.24 -20.68
N ASP A 148 3.05 14.38 -20.63
CA ASP A 148 3.27 13.27 -21.55
C ASP A 148 2.43 12.02 -21.23
N GLY A 149 1.57 12.10 -20.21
CA GLY A 149 0.76 10.98 -19.73
C GLY A 149 1.48 10.04 -18.77
N SER A 150 2.73 10.35 -18.40
CA SER A 150 3.42 9.59 -17.35
C SER A 150 2.80 9.85 -15.97
N VAL A 151 2.77 8.83 -15.13
CA VAL A 151 2.23 8.89 -13.77
C VAL A 151 3.17 8.16 -12.81
N ASN A 152 3.48 8.78 -11.69
CA ASN A 152 4.22 8.15 -10.62
C ASN A 152 3.64 8.60 -9.28
N LEU A 153 2.73 7.79 -8.74
CA LEU A 153 2.01 8.08 -7.50
C LEU A 153 2.40 7.08 -6.42
N ALA A 154 2.62 7.60 -5.22
CA ALA A 154 2.76 6.83 -3.99
C ALA A 154 1.50 6.99 -3.13
N ILE A 155 1.21 6.00 -2.30
CA ILE A 155 0.13 6.07 -1.32
C ILE A 155 0.54 7.02 -0.20
N ALA A 156 -0.35 7.92 0.22
CA ALA A 156 -0.08 8.86 1.30
C ALA A 156 -0.18 8.16 2.67
N ILE A 157 0.85 7.41 3.00
CA ILE A 157 1.06 6.72 4.28
C ILE A 157 2.43 7.10 4.85
N ARG A 158 2.70 6.75 6.10
CA ARG A 158 3.96 7.11 6.78
C ARG A 158 4.28 8.61 6.68
N SER A 159 3.23 9.42 6.83
CA SER A 159 3.29 10.86 6.60
C SER A 159 2.62 11.64 7.72
N PHE A 160 3.07 12.86 7.91
CA PHE A 160 2.46 13.86 8.79
C PHE A 160 1.72 14.91 7.97
N VAL A 161 0.60 15.36 8.49
CA VAL A 161 -0.04 16.60 8.05
C VAL A 161 0.11 17.65 9.15
N SER A 162 0.77 18.75 8.83
CA SER A 162 0.88 19.90 9.72
C SER A 162 -0.18 20.93 9.34
N LYS A 163 -1.09 21.25 10.27
CA LYS A 163 -2.13 22.26 10.09
C LYS A 163 -2.40 22.98 11.41
N LYS A 164 -2.36 24.30 11.40
CA LYS A 164 -2.59 25.14 12.60
C LYS A 164 -1.72 24.74 13.80
N ASN A 165 -0.42 24.50 13.56
CA ASN A 165 0.56 24.06 14.56
C ASN A 165 0.26 22.71 15.24
N VAL A 166 -0.57 21.88 14.61
CA VAL A 166 -0.84 20.50 15.04
C VAL A 166 -0.33 19.53 13.97
N LEU A 167 0.32 18.47 14.42
CA LEU A 167 0.74 17.35 13.55
C LEU A 167 -0.27 16.21 13.66
N TYR A 168 -0.81 15.83 12.53
CA TYR A 168 -1.71 14.67 12.40
C TYR A 168 -0.96 13.57 11.69
N TYR A 169 -1.10 12.33 12.17
CA TYR A 169 -0.60 11.14 11.50
C TYR A 169 -1.50 9.96 11.83
N GLN A 170 -1.60 9.02 10.91
CA GLN A 170 -2.55 7.92 10.97
C GLN A 170 -1.92 6.63 10.42
N ALA A 171 -2.35 5.50 10.97
CA ALA A 171 -2.13 4.17 10.43
C ALA A 171 -3.38 3.32 10.63
N GLY A 172 -3.50 2.23 9.89
CA GLY A 172 -4.56 1.25 10.02
C GLY A 172 -4.02 -0.16 9.75
N ALA A 173 -4.83 -1.15 10.11
CA ALA A 173 -4.61 -2.55 9.81
C ALA A 173 -5.73 -3.10 8.93
N GLY A 174 -5.45 -4.14 8.16
CA GLY A 174 -6.46 -4.86 7.39
C GLY A 174 -7.22 -5.82 8.29
N ILE A 175 -8.55 -5.67 8.36
CA ILE A 175 -9.40 -6.53 9.17
C ILE A 175 -10.02 -7.60 8.29
N VAL A 176 -9.80 -8.86 8.63
CA VAL A 176 -10.37 -10.03 7.98
C VAL A 176 -11.02 -10.95 9.01
N ILE A 177 -11.79 -11.94 8.55
CA ILE A 177 -12.60 -12.83 9.44
C ILE A 177 -11.78 -13.55 10.52
N HIS A 178 -10.49 -13.74 10.30
CA HIS A 178 -9.57 -14.40 11.23
C HIS A 178 -8.61 -13.41 11.93
N SER A 179 -8.86 -12.11 11.86
CA SER A 179 -8.08 -11.11 12.57
C SER A 179 -8.25 -11.26 14.07
N ASP A 180 -7.15 -11.06 14.78
CA ASP A 180 -7.06 -11.00 16.23
C ASP A 180 -6.90 -9.54 16.63
N GLU A 181 -7.78 -9.02 17.47
CA GLU A 181 -7.86 -7.59 17.80
C GLU A 181 -6.54 -7.04 18.35
N GLU A 182 -5.88 -7.78 19.25
CA GLU A 182 -4.63 -7.37 19.86
C GLU A 182 -3.48 -7.31 18.85
N LYS A 183 -3.43 -8.28 17.93
CA LYS A 183 -2.42 -8.30 16.87
C LYS A 183 -2.61 -7.17 15.87
N GLU A 184 -3.85 -6.89 15.48
CA GLU A 184 -4.14 -5.78 14.56
C GLU A 184 -3.82 -4.43 15.22
N LEU A 185 -4.13 -4.25 16.50
CA LEU A 185 -3.74 -3.07 17.26
C LEU A 185 -2.22 -2.93 17.35
N GLN A 186 -1.51 -4.04 17.61
CA GLN A 186 -0.06 -4.03 17.62
C GLN A 186 0.53 -3.67 16.25
N GLU A 187 -0.08 -4.13 15.16
CA GLU A 187 0.33 -3.76 13.80
C GLU A 187 0.19 -2.25 13.57
N VAL A 188 -0.94 -1.65 13.96
CA VAL A 188 -1.12 -0.19 13.89
C VAL A 188 -0.03 0.54 14.67
N ASN A 189 0.27 0.11 15.90
CA ASN A 189 1.32 0.70 16.71
C ASN A 189 2.70 0.56 16.06
N ASN A 190 3.02 -0.58 15.46
CA ASN A 190 4.26 -0.80 14.73
C ASN A 190 4.38 0.13 13.50
N LYS A 191 3.28 0.33 12.76
CA LYS A 191 3.23 1.26 11.62
C LYS A 191 3.44 2.71 12.04
N LEU A 192 2.99 3.10 13.22
CA LEU A 192 3.19 4.45 13.79
C LEU A 192 4.57 4.64 14.42
N ALA A 193 5.27 3.58 14.80
CA ALA A 193 6.52 3.66 15.55
C ALA A 193 7.62 4.46 14.84
N ALA A 194 7.74 4.33 13.52
CA ALA A 194 8.71 5.09 12.73
C ALA A 194 8.44 6.59 12.78
N LEU A 195 7.18 7.01 12.68
CA LEU A 195 6.76 8.41 12.77
C LEU A 195 6.98 8.95 14.18
N LYS A 196 6.62 8.19 15.22
CA LYS A 196 6.89 8.56 16.62
C LYS A 196 8.39 8.76 16.86
N LYS A 197 9.22 7.84 16.34
CA LYS A 197 10.69 7.96 16.45
C LYS A 197 11.21 9.21 15.73
N ALA A 198 10.69 9.55 14.56
CA ALA A 198 11.07 10.75 13.83
C ALA A 198 10.77 12.03 14.62
N LEU A 199 9.65 12.09 15.33
CA LEU A 199 9.32 13.22 16.22
C LEU A 199 10.34 13.35 17.36
N LEU A 200 10.67 12.25 18.05
CA LEU A 200 11.65 12.25 19.14
C LEU A 200 13.06 12.65 18.70
N LEU A 201 13.41 12.44 17.42
CA LEU A 201 14.70 12.85 16.88
C LEU A 201 14.73 14.31 16.40
N ALA A 202 13.58 14.96 16.33
CA ALA A 202 13.44 16.36 15.91
C ALA A 202 13.39 17.33 17.10
N GLU A 203 13.29 16.82 18.32
CA GLU A 203 13.43 17.58 19.58
C GLU A 203 14.92 17.76 19.95
#